data_6ff713391715b6806834721914f93a13
#
_entry.id   6ff713391715b6806834721914f93a13
#
_cell.length_a   1.000
_cell.length_b   1.000
_cell.length_c   1.000
_cell.angle_alpha   90.00
_cell.angle_beta   90.00
_cell.angle_gamma   90.00
#
_symmetry.space_group_name_H-M   'P 1'
#
loop_
_entity.id
_entity.type
_entity.pdbx_description
1 polymer ?
#
loop_
_entity_poly.entity_id
_entity_poly.type
_entity_poly.pdbx_seq_one_letter_code
_entity_poly.pdbx_strand_id
1 'polypeptide(L)'
;QGLERIRRGLARPGLMALLRLGNRDYRYASAADLGFAVAPRLNAAGRLEDMSTGIRCLLSGDRGQADLLAGELDELNRQRRELQETMQADAMQQVRRLLTELEGRALPPAVCLFDDSWHQGIVGLVASRVKDSVQRPVVAFAPESEGSSLLKGSARSIRGLHIRDVLAWVDAHRPGLVKAFGGHAMAAGLTLDAGGIEPFRAALGEAVEAILDGAELNSDVMTDGELSGRELGLGLAAELEGLGPWGQRFPEPLFDGLFEVLDRCVV
;
A
#
# COMPACT_ATOMS: atom_id res chain seq x y z
N GLN A 1 23.96 -8.08 10.05
CA GLN A 1 24.92 -8.67 9.08
C GLN A 1 24.68 -8.21 7.65
N GLY A 2 23.42 -8.27 7.10
CA GLY A 2 23.13 -7.90 5.72
C GLY A 2 23.45 -6.43 5.40
N LEU A 3 22.91 -5.50 6.21
CA LEU A 3 23.19 -4.06 6.07
C LEU A 3 24.68 -3.74 6.23
N GLU A 4 25.36 -4.40 7.14
CA GLU A 4 26.79 -4.20 7.35
C GLU A 4 27.60 -4.62 6.11
N ARG A 5 27.25 -5.72 5.45
CA ARG A 5 27.87 -6.11 4.18
C ARG A 5 27.61 -5.09 3.07
N ILE A 6 26.38 -4.56 2.98
CA ILE A 6 26.04 -3.50 2.02
C ILE A 6 26.92 -2.29 2.28
N ARG A 7 27.01 -1.80 3.52
CA ARG A 7 27.80 -0.64 3.91
C ARG A 7 29.30 -0.77 3.64
N ARG A 8 29.80 -2.01 3.60
CA ARG A 8 31.19 -2.34 3.22
C ARG A 8 31.39 -2.52 1.71
N GLY A 9 30.35 -2.33 0.88
CA GLY A 9 30.43 -2.55 -0.57
C GLY A 9 30.50 -4.02 -0.99
N LEU A 10 30.16 -4.96 -0.10
CA LEU A 10 30.22 -6.41 -0.30
C LEU A 10 28.88 -7.00 -0.76
N ALA A 11 27.92 -6.17 -1.16
CA ALA A 11 26.66 -6.62 -1.73
C ALA A 11 26.81 -6.99 -3.21
N ARG A 12 25.85 -7.75 -3.72
CA ARG A 12 25.80 -8.09 -5.14
C ARG A 12 25.63 -6.85 -6.02
N PRO A 13 26.16 -6.85 -7.26
CA PRO A 13 26.10 -5.71 -8.18
C PRO A 13 24.68 -5.14 -8.37
N GLY A 14 23.66 -6.00 -8.52
CA GLY A 14 22.28 -5.57 -8.71
C GLY A 14 21.73 -4.75 -7.55
N LEU A 15 21.99 -5.14 -6.31
CA LEU A 15 21.56 -4.37 -5.14
C LEU A 15 22.27 -3.02 -5.09
N MET A 16 23.58 -2.98 -5.41
CA MET A 16 24.35 -1.74 -5.47
C MET A 16 23.84 -0.79 -6.56
N ALA A 17 23.47 -1.34 -7.72
CA ALA A 17 22.88 -0.57 -8.82
C ALA A 17 21.52 0.04 -8.43
N LEU A 18 20.65 -0.74 -7.79
CA LEU A 18 19.34 -0.26 -7.33
C LEU A 18 19.46 0.82 -6.25
N LEU A 19 20.38 0.71 -5.31
CA LEU A 19 20.64 1.76 -4.30
C LEU A 19 21.11 3.06 -4.98
N ARG A 20 22.03 2.96 -5.94
CA ARG A 20 22.55 4.11 -6.70
C ARG A 20 21.43 4.80 -7.49
N LEU A 21 20.58 4.06 -8.21
CA LEU A 21 19.42 4.61 -8.92
C LEU A 21 18.39 5.24 -7.96
N GLY A 22 18.34 4.75 -6.73
CA GLY A 22 17.54 5.35 -5.67
C GLY A 22 18.18 6.57 -5.00
N ASN A 23 19.34 7.07 -5.49
CA ASN A 23 20.12 8.12 -4.88
C ASN A 23 20.47 7.82 -3.41
N ARG A 24 20.81 6.55 -3.12
CA ARG A 24 21.23 6.11 -1.77
C ARG A 24 22.70 5.74 -1.75
N ASP A 25 23.44 6.35 -0.85
CA ASP A 25 24.84 5.97 -0.61
C ASP A 25 24.86 4.68 0.21
N TYR A 26 25.38 3.63 -0.38
CA TYR A 26 25.44 2.31 0.25
C TYR A 26 26.21 2.32 1.59
N ARG A 27 27.14 3.26 1.81
CA ARG A 27 27.93 3.39 3.05
C ARG A 27 27.06 3.70 4.25
N TYR A 28 25.91 4.35 4.03
CA TYR A 28 24.95 4.74 5.05
C TYR A 28 23.60 4.01 4.91
N ALA A 29 23.54 2.98 4.05
CA ALA A 29 22.29 2.28 3.76
C ALA A 29 21.61 1.77 5.03
N SER A 30 20.32 2.02 5.11
CA SER A 30 19.43 1.60 6.19
C SER A 30 18.42 0.54 5.70
N ALA A 31 17.65 -0.03 6.60
CA ALA A 31 16.52 -0.88 6.24
C ALA A 31 15.44 -0.10 5.46
N ALA A 32 15.25 1.19 5.81
CA ALA A 32 14.34 2.08 5.10
C ALA A 32 14.75 2.28 3.64
N ASP A 33 16.05 2.40 3.33
CA ASP A 33 16.52 2.52 1.95
C ASP A 33 16.21 1.26 1.14
N LEU A 34 16.32 0.08 1.75
CA LEU A 34 15.91 -1.16 1.08
C LEU A 34 14.39 -1.19 0.86
N GLY A 35 13.60 -0.78 1.85
CA GLY A 35 12.14 -0.75 1.78
C GLY A 35 11.57 0.31 0.82
N PHE A 36 12.19 1.49 0.74
CA PHE A 36 11.62 2.63 0.01
C PHE A 36 12.37 3.01 -1.28
N ALA A 37 13.65 2.60 -1.44
CA ALA A 37 14.38 2.82 -2.67
C ALA A 37 14.55 1.56 -3.51
N VAL A 38 14.87 0.41 -2.93
CA VAL A 38 15.11 -0.83 -3.66
C VAL A 38 13.82 -1.61 -3.93
N ALA A 39 13.05 -1.91 -2.89
CA ALA A 39 11.87 -2.75 -2.99
C ALA A 39 10.80 -2.22 -3.98
N PRO A 40 10.51 -0.91 -4.09
CA PRO A 40 9.53 -0.42 -5.05
C PRO A 40 9.89 -0.74 -6.51
N ARG A 41 11.19 -0.71 -6.87
CA ARG A 41 11.69 -1.05 -8.20
C ARG A 41 11.50 -2.53 -8.51
N LEU A 42 11.89 -3.40 -7.57
CA LEU A 42 11.66 -4.84 -7.69
C LEU A 42 10.17 -5.17 -7.79
N ASN A 43 9.35 -4.59 -6.92
CA ASN A 43 7.91 -4.84 -6.89
C ASN A 43 7.20 -4.34 -8.15
N ALA A 44 7.72 -3.33 -8.84
CA ALA A 44 7.14 -2.82 -10.07
C ALA A 44 7.14 -3.89 -11.18
N ALA A 45 8.20 -4.67 -11.31
CA ALA A 45 8.27 -5.78 -12.26
C ALA A 45 7.11 -6.78 -12.04
N GLY A 46 6.92 -7.27 -10.81
CA GLY A 46 5.84 -8.21 -10.51
C GLY A 46 4.42 -7.63 -10.57
N ARG A 47 4.27 -6.30 -10.73
CA ARG A 47 2.97 -5.66 -10.89
C ARG A 47 2.59 -5.38 -12.33
N LEU A 48 3.56 -5.04 -13.16
CA LEU A 48 3.35 -4.60 -14.54
C LEU A 48 3.78 -5.66 -15.56
N GLU A 49 4.76 -6.49 -15.21
CA GLU A 49 5.37 -7.49 -16.08
C GLU A 49 5.71 -8.77 -15.32
N ASP A 50 6.90 -9.31 -15.56
CA ASP A 50 7.42 -10.51 -14.94
C ASP A 50 8.52 -10.19 -13.91
N MET A 51 8.39 -10.77 -12.71
CA MET A 51 9.37 -10.64 -11.63
C MET A 51 10.76 -11.19 -11.98
N SER A 52 10.90 -11.95 -13.05
CA SER A 52 12.18 -12.54 -13.51
C SER A 52 13.28 -11.49 -13.73
N THR A 53 12.94 -10.29 -14.20
CA THR A 53 13.88 -9.17 -14.32
C THR A 53 14.47 -8.78 -12.98
N GLY A 54 13.63 -8.67 -11.94
CA GLY A 54 14.07 -8.40 -10.57
C GLY A 54 14.98 -9.50 -10.02
N ILE A 55 14.60 -10.76 -10.24
CA ILE A 55 15.39 -11.93 -9.80
C ILE A 55 16.75 -11.93 -10.49
N ARG A 56 16.79 -11.77 -11.81
CA ARG A 56 18.04 -11.70 -12.59
C ARG A 56 18.94 -10.56 -12.14
N CYS A 57 18.37 -9.39 -11.88
CA CYS A 57 19.10 -8.24 -11.35
C CYS A 57 19.80 -8.59 -10.02
N LEU A 58 19.07 -9.14 -9.06
CA LEU A 58 19.61 -9.49 -7.75
C LEU A 58 20.62 -10.63 -7.79
N LEU A 59 20.51 -11.58 -8.73
CA LEU A 59 21.40 -12.71 -8.88
C LEU A 59 22.63 -12.41 -9.75
N SER A 60 22.62 -11.34 -10.55
CA SER A 60 23.72 -10.99 -11.45
C SER A 60 25.04 -10.84 -10.69
N GLY A 61 26.08 -11.47 -11.21
CA GLY A 61 27.49 -11.30 -10.79
C GLY A 61 28.24 -10.28 -11.64
N ASP A 62 27.71 -9.95 -12.82
CA ASP A 62 28.28 -8.97 -13.74
C ASP A 62 27.71 -7.58 -13.48
N ARG A 63 28.59 -6.58 -13.39
CA ARG A 63 28.20 -5.21 -13.06
C ARG A 63 27.45 -4.53 -14.19
N GLY A 64 27.90 -4.73 -15.44
CA GLY A 64 27.26 -4.13 -16.60
C GLY A 64 25.83 -4.66 -16.80
N GLN A 65 25.66 -5.98 -16.68
CA GLN A 65 24.34 -6.61 -16.74
C GLN A 65 23.43 -6.16 -15.58
N ALA A 66 23.98 -6.05 -14.38
CA ALA A 66 23.23 -5.57 -13.21
C ALA A 66 22.75 -4.13 -13.39
N ASP A 67 23.57 -3.26 -13.96
CA ASP A 67 23.23 -1.87 -14.25
C ASP A 67 22.11 -1.75 -15.29
N LEU A 68 22.14 -2.57 -16.34
CA LEU A 68 21.07 -2.62 -17.35
C LEU A 68 19.74 -3.07 -16.72
N LEU A 69 19.74 -4.20 -16.01
CA LEU A 69 18.53 -4.74 -15.38
C LEU A 69 17.97 -3.80 -14.31
N ALA A 70 18.83 -3.12 -13.55
CA ALA A 70 18.40 -2.11 -12.58
C ALA A 70 17.77 -0.90 -13.27
N GLY A 71 18.26 -0.49 -14.45
CA GLY A 71 17.67 0.55 -15.28
C GLY A 71 16.26 0.18 -15.78
N GLU A 72 16.07 -1.06 -16.24
CA GLU A 72 14.74 -1.59 -16.63
C GLU A 72 13.76 -1.55 -15.44
N LEU A 73 14.21 -1.96 -14.25
CA LEU A 73 13.40 -1.93 -13.04
C LEU A 73 13.04 -0.50 -12.58
N ASP A 74 13.95 0.46 -12.78
CA ASP A 74 13.67 1.87 -12.47
C ASP A 74 12.63 2.46 -13.43
N GLU A 75 12.71 2.13 -14.70
CA GLU A 75 11.73 2.51 -15.71
C GLU A 75 10.34 1.93 -15.41
N LEU A 76 10.25 0.63 -15.09
CA LEU A 76 9.01 -0.01 -14.67
C LEU A 76 8.43 0.64 -13.40
N ASN A 77 9.28 1.04 -12.46
CA ASN A 77 8.84 1.73 -11.26
C ASN A 77 8.32 3.14 -11.55
N ARG A 78 8.89 3.84 -12.55
CA ARG A 78 8.39 5.14 -13.01
C ARG A 78 6.99 4.98 -13.63
N GLN A 79 6.82 4.05 -14.56
CA GLN A 79 5.54 3.74 -15.20
C GLN A 79 4.49 3.34 -14.16
N ARG A 80 4.87 2.49 -13.20
CA ARG A 80 3.98 2.10 -12.10
C ARG A 80 3.52 3.32 -11.29
N ARG A 81 4.39 4.32 -11.02
CA ARG A 81 4.02 5.54 -10.29
C ARG A 81 3.03 6.38 -11.10
N GLU A 82 3.29 6.61 -12.37
CA GLU A 82 2.43 7.38 -13.27
C GLU A 82 1.01 6.76 -13.35
N LEU A 83 0.94 5.45 -13.54
CA LEU A 83 -0.34 4.72 -13.52
C LEU A 83 -1.03 4.84 -12.16
N GLN A 84 -0.29 4.70 -11.07
CA GLN A 84 -0.85 4.82 -9.73
C GLN A 84 -1.41 6.22 -9.46
N GLU A 85 -0.72 7.27 -9.85
CA GLU A 85 -1.16 8.66 -9.69
C GLU A 85 -2.44 8.93 -10.47
N THR A 86 -2.51 8.50 -11.73
CA THR A 86 -3.72 8.62 -12.55
C THR A 86 -4.88 7.87 -11.92
N MET A 87 -4.72 6.58 -11.63
CA MET A 87 -5.77 5.76 -11.02
C MET A 87 -6.21 6.28 -9.63
N GLN A 88 -5.28 6.85 -8.85
CA GLN A 88 -5.60 7.45 -7.57
C GLN A 88 -6.42 8.73 -7.73
N ALA A 89 -6.11 9.56 -8.71
CA ALA A 89 -6.90 10.77 -9.02
C ALA A 89 -8.33 10.41 -9.43
N ASP A 90 -8.50 9.39 -10.29
CA ASP A 90 -9.81 8.88 -10.70
C ASP A 90 -10.60 8.31 -9.53
N ALA A 91 -9.95 7.48 -8.70
CA ALA A 91 -10.56 6.93 -7.50
C ALA A 91 -11.04 8.01 -6.54
N MET A 92 -10.23 9.05 -6.30
CA MET A 92 -10.63 10.18 -5.45
C MET A 92 -11.73 11.01 -6.08
N GLN A 93 -11.82 11.06 -7.40
CA GLN A 93 -12.97 11.69 -8.07
C GLN A 93 -14.25 10.89 -7.88
N GLN A 94 -14.21 9.55 -7.95
CA GLN A 94 -15.35 8.69 -7.64
C GLN A 94 -15.81 8.89 -6.18
N VAL A 95 -14.87 8.94 -5.22
CA VAL A 95 -15.20 9.22 -3.81
C VAL A 95 -15.85 10.59 -3.64
N ARG A 96 -15.35 11.63 -4.31
CA ARG A 96 -15.96 12.98 -4.26
C ARG A 96 -17.38 13.01 -4.83
N ARG A 97 -17.63 12.29 -5.94
CA ARG A 97 -18.99 12.16 -6.50
C ARG A 97 -19.92 11.48 -5.51
N LEU A 98 -19.47 10.36 -4.91
CA LEU A 98 -20.23 9.67 -3.87
C LEU A 98 -20.59 10.59 -2.68
N LEU A 99 -19.63 11.37 -2.20
CA LEU A 99 -19.85 12.35 -1.13
C LEU A 99 -20.88 13.44 -1.51
N THR A 100 -20.86 13.90 -2.76
CA THR A 100 -21.82 14.87 -3.27
C THR A 100 -23.22 14.26 -3.34
N GLU A 101 -23.37 13.04 -3.82
CA GLU A 101 -24.63 12.31 -3.91
C GLU A 101 -25.23 12.02 -2.52
N LEU A 102 -24.40 11.88 -1.52
CA LEU A 102 -24.83 11.69 -0.12
C LEU A 102 -25.38 12.94 0.55
N GLU A 103 -25.26 14.13 -0.08
CA GLU A 103 -25.80 15.40 0.43
C GLU A 103 -25.46 15.68 1.91
N GLY A 104 -24.23 15.37 2.31
CA GLY A 104 -23.77 15.56 3.70
C GLY A 104 -24.09 14.40 4.66
N ARG A 105 -24.71 13.32 4.17
CA ARG A 105 -24.83 12.06 4.94
C ARG A 105 -23.45 11.42 5.11
N ALA A 106 -23.32 10.56 6.11
CA ALA A 106 -22.09 9.83 6.36
C ALA A 106 -21.72 8.92 5.17
N LEU A 107 -20.42 8.75 4.93
CA LEU A 107 -19.91 7.74 3.99
C LEU A 107 -20.45 6.34 4.33
N PRO A 108 -20.67 5.49 3.32
CA PRO A 108 -21.06 4.11 3.56
C PRO A 108 -20.00 3.40 4.42
N PRO A 109 -20.36 2.29 5.09
CA PRO A 109 -19.46 1.54 5.96
C PRO A 109 -18.22 1.03 5.24
N ALA A 110 -18.31 0.82 3.93
CA ALA A 110 -17.21 0.45 3.05
C ALA A 110 -17.32 1.15 1.69
N VAL A 111 -16.19 1.35 1.03
CA VAL A 111 -16.12 1.97 -0.30
C VAL A 111 -15.72 0.93 -1.34
N CYS A 112 -16.52 0.82 -2.40
CA CYS A 112 -16.25 -0.05 -3.55
C CYS A 112 -16.04 0.81 -4.79
N LEU A 113 -14.89 0.67 -5.43
CA LEU A 113 -14.44 1.45 -6.58
C LEU A 113 -14.17 0.54 -7.77
N PHE A 114 -14.45 1.02 -8.96
CA PHE A 114 -14.19 0.31 -10.20
C PHE A 114 -13.98 1.30 -11.35
N ASP A 115 -13.09 0.94 -12.25
CA ASP A 115 -12.95 1.58 -13.55
C ASP A 115 -12.37 0.59 -14.56
N ASP A 116 -12.92 0.61 -15.79
CA ASP A 116 -12.51 -0.30 -16.87
C ASP A 116 -11.07 -0.02 -17.37
N SER A 117 -10.58 1.19 -17.18
CA SER A 117 -9.23 1.61 -17.57
C SER A 117 -8.16 1.24 -16.54
N TRP A 118 -8.55 0.78 -15.37
CA TRP A 118 -7.60 0.50 -14.29
C TRP A 118 -6.83 -0.79 -14.52
N HIS A 119 -5.57 -0.79 -14.04
CA HIS A 119 -4.67 -1.93 -14.12
C HIS A 119 -4.74 -2.79 -12.84
N GLN A 120 -5.02 -4.10 -12.99
CA GLN A 120 -5.18 -5.03 -11.85
C GLN A 120 -3.98 -5.07 -10.89
N GLY A 121 -2.75 -4.90 -11.37
CA GLY A 121 -1.54 -4.88 -10.55
C GLY A 121 -1.39 -3.63 -9.66
N ILE A 122 -2.20 -2.59 -9.90
CA ILE A 122 -2.13 -1.28 -9.23
C ILE A 122 -3.30 -1.06 -8.27
N VAL A 123 -4.48 -1.68 -8.49
CA VAL A 123 -5.68 -1.46 -7.67
C VAL A 123 -5.44 -1.60 -6.17
N GLY A 124 -4.53 -2.48 -5.75
CA GLY A 124 -4.19 -2.64 -4.34
C GLY A 124 -3.46 -1.44 -3.72
N LEU A 125 -2.69 -0.70 -4.51
CA LEU A 125 -2.04 0.54 -4.09
C LEU A 125 -3.06 1.67 -3.99
N VAL A 126 -3.95 1.76 -4.98
CA VAL A 126 -5.05 2.73 -4.99
C VAL A 126 -5.99 2.51 -3.81
N ALA A 127 -6.45 1.26 -3.59
CA ALA A 127 -7.30 0.92 -2.45
C ALA A 127 -6.67 1.32 -1.11
N SER A 128 -5.35 1.15 -0.95
CA SER A 128 -4.65 1.56 0.27
C SER A 128 -4.67 3.08 0.46
N ARG A 129 -4.39 3.85 -0.59
CA ARG A 129 -4.38 5.32 -0.52
C ARG A 129 -5.76 5.91 -0.26
N VAL A 130 -6.78 5.38 -0.95
CA VAL A 130 -8.16 5.80 -0.71
C VAL A 130 -8.60 5.46 0.71
N LYS A 131 -8.33 4.24 1.18
CA LYS A 131 -8.60 3.82 2.56
C LYS A 131 -8.00 4.80 3.58
N ASP A 132 -6.75 5.22 3.39
CA ASP A 132 -6.09 6.18 4.29
C ASP A 132 -6.79 7.55 4.27
N SER A 133 -7.35 7.96 3.13
CA SER A 133 -8.05 9.24 2.99
C SER A 133 -9.47 9.21 3.56
N VAL A 134 -10.21 8.11 3.39
CA VAL A 134 -11.63 8.03 3.78
C VAL A 134 -11.86 7.34 5.12
N GLN A 135 -10.83 6.72 5.69
CA GLN A 135 -10.88 5.98 6.96
C GLN A 135 -12.00 4.93 6.97
N ARG A 136 -12.15 4.22 5.86
CA ARG A 136 -13.11 3.12 5.65
C ARG A 136 -12.42 1.96 4.93
N PRO A 137 -12.87 0.72 5.09
CA PRO A 137 -12.43 -0.37 4.24
C PRO A 137 -12.75 -0.05 2.78
N VAL A 138 -11.81 -0.34 1.90
CA VAL A 138 -11.92 -0.04 0.47
C VAL A 138 -11.64 -1.30 -0.34
N VAL A 139 -12.49 -1.57 -1.32
CA VAL A 139 -12.24 -2.56 -2.36
C VAL A 139 -12.20 -1.86 -3.71
N ALA A 140 -11.09 -1.99 -4.41
CA ALA A 140 -10.91 -1.45 -5.75
C ALA A 140 -10.78 -2.57 -6.76
N PHE A 141 -11.51 -2.46 -7.89
CA PHE A 141 -11.56 -3.45 -8.95
C PHE A 141 -10.99 -2.89 -10.26
N ALA A 142 -10.40 -3.79 -11.04
CA ALA A 142 -10.04 -3.58 -12.44
C ALA A 142 -10.37 -4.84 -13.25
N PRO A 143 -10.51 -4.76 -14.58
CA PRO A 143 -10.59 -5.94 -15.43
C PRO A 143 -9.37 -6.85 -15.25
N GLU A 144 -9.57 -8.18 -15.31
CA GLU A 144 -8.46 -9.15 -15.26
C GLU A 144 -7.53 -8.98 -16.47
N SER A 145 -8.10 -8.65 -17.62
CA SER A 145 -7.41 -8.25 -18.85
C SER A 145 -8.37 -7.43 -19.71
N GLU A 146 -7.86 -6.77 -20.73
CA GLU A 146 -8.69 -6.00 -21.67
C GLU A 146 -9.82 -6.88 -22.24
N GLY A 147 -11.07 -6.42 -22.12
CA GLY A 147 -12.27 -7.14 -22.56
C GLY A 147 -12.68 -8.33 -21.70
N SER A 148 -12.02 -8.58 -20.57
CA SER A 148 -12.42 -9.66 -19.66
C SER A 148 -13.74 -9.36 -18.96
N SER A 149 -14.59 -10.39 -18.86
CA SER A 149 -15.79 -10.34 -18.00
C SER A 149 -15.48 -10.54 -16.51
N LEU A 150 -14.25 -10.87 -16.17
CA LEU A 150 -13.80 -11.04 -14.80
C LEU A 150 -13.07 -9.79 -14.30
N LEU A 151 -13.35 -9.45 -13.06
CA LEU A 151 -12.73 -8.35 -12.35
C LEU A 151 -11.84 -8.88 -11.23
N LYS A 152 -10.64 -8.34 -11.14
CA LYS A 152 -9.74 -8.55 -10.00
C LYS A 152 -9.90 -7.40 -9.01
N GLY A 153 -10.28 -7.75 -7.79
CA GLY A 153 -10.45 -6.84 -6.68
C GLY A 153 -9.29 -6.92 -5.68
N SER A 154 -8.93 -5.78 -5.14
CA SER A 154 -8.02 -5.70 -4.01
C SER A 154 -8.68 -4.94 -2.87
N ALA A 155 -8.86 -5.64 -1.75
CA ALA A 155 -9.46 -5.11 -0.54
C ALA A 155 -8.39 -4.66 0.45
N ARG A 156 -8.65 -3.53 1.11
CA ARG A 156 -7.83 -2.99 2.19
C ARG A 156 -8.70 -2.64 3.38
N SER A 157 -8.28 -3.08 4.56
CA SER A 157 -9.01 -2.86 5.80
C SER A 157 -8.44 -1.73 6.63
N ILE A 158 -9.23 -1.34 7.60
CA ILE A 158 -8.87 -0.44 8.69
C ILE A 158 -8.66 -1.24 9.98
N ARG A 159 -8.11 -0.61 10.99
CA ARG A 159 -7.91 -1.21 12.31
C ARG A 159 -9.26 -1.66 12.90
N GLY A 160 -9.27 -2.81 13.54
CA GLY A 160 -10.48 -3.37 14.15
C GLY A 160 -11.39 -4.18 13.21
N LEU A 161 -11.14 -4.18 11.90
CA LEU A 161 -11.94 -4.95 10.94
C LEU A 161 -11.07 -5.97 10.19
N HIS A 162 -11.47 -7.24 10.19
CA HIS A 162 -10.77 -8.32 9.48
C HIS A 162 -11.38 -8.51 8.08
N ILE A 163 -10.73 -7.98 7.03
CA ILE A 163 -11.32 -7.93 5.69
C ILE A 163 -11.60 -9.30 5.06
N ARG A 164 -10.79 -10.32 5.37
CA ARG A 164 -11.07 -11.67 4.89
C ARG A 164 -12.36 -12.23 5.47
N ASP A 165 -12.68 -11.90 6.74
CA ASP A 165 -13.91 -12.33 7.39
C ASP A 165 -15.13 -11.58 6.81
N VAL A 166 -14.98 -10.30 6.44
CA VAL A 166 -15.98 -9.55 5.68
C VAL A 166 -16.27 -10.25 4.35
N LEU A 167 -15.24 -10.65 3.60
CA LEU A 167 -15.44 -11.35 2.34
C LEU A 167 -16.06 -12.75 2.54
N ALA A 168 -15.70 -13.46 3.60
CA ALA A 168 -16.31 -14.74 3.96
C ALA A 168 -17.80 -14.57 4.33
N TRP A 169 -18.15 -13.50 5.01
CA TRP A 169 -19.53 -13.15 5.30
C TRP A 169 -20.32 -12.91 4.00
N VAL A 170 -19.77 -12.12 3.07
CA VAL A 170 -20.39 -11.87 1.75
C VAL A 170 -20.60 -13.18 1.00
N ASP A 171 -19.61 -14.06 0.92
CA ASP A 171 -19.70 -15.34 0.23
C ASP A 171 -20.77 -16.25 0.82
N ALA A 172 -20.87 -16.29 2.15
CA ALA A 172 -21.87 -17.07 2.86
C ALA A 172 -23.31 -16.55 2.64
N HIS A 173 -23.51 -15.23 2.58
CA HIS A 173 -24.84 -14.62 2.46
C HIS A 173 -25.27 -14.35 1.01
N ARG A 174 -24.33 -14.33 0.08
CA ARG A 174 -24.55 -14.15 -1.37
C ARG A 174 -23.76 -15.20 -2.16
N PRO A 175 -24.14 -16.49 -2.08
CA PRO A 175 -23.43 -17.59 -2.73
C PRO A 175 -23.27 -17.35 -4.23
N GLY A 176 -22.04 -17.53 -4.74
CA GLY A 176 -21.72 -17.38 -6.16
C GLY A 176 -21.47 -15.93 -6.62
N LEU A 177 -21.67 -14.92 -5.76
CA LEU A 177 -21.34 -13.52 -6.07
C LEU A 177 -19.82 -13.34 -6.17
N VAL A 178 -19.07 -13.87 -5.22
CA VAL A 178 -17.60 -13.84 -5.23
C VAL A 178 -17.08 -15.18 -5.76
N LYS A 179 -16.38 -15.18 -6.90
CA LYS A 179 -15.85 -16.41 -7.51
C LYS A 179 -14.67 -17.00 -6.75
N ALA A 180 -13.83 -16.14 -6.21
CA ALA A 180 -12.68 -16.51 -5.39
C ALA A 180 -12.26 -15.34 -4.53
N PHE A 181 -11.82 -15.59 -3.32
CA PHE A 181 -11.19 -14.62 -2.46
C PHE A 181 -10.15 -15.25 -1.56
N GLY A 182 -9.22 -14.43 -1.07
CA GLY A 182 -8.19 -14.88 -0.13
C GLY A 182 -7.40 -13.70 0.40
N GLY A 183 -6.76 -13.90 1.54
CA GLY A 183 -5.97 -12.85 2.16
C GLY A 183 -5.90 -12.97 3.67
N HIS A 184 -5.62 -11.84 4.32
CA HIS A 184 -5.41 -11.69 5.76
C HIS A 184 -6.27 -10.57 6.33
N ALA A 185 -6.07 -10.23 7.59
CA ALA A 185 -6.86 -9.21 8.29
C ALA A 185 -6.89 -7.85 7.57
N MET A 186 -5.74 -7.36 7.09
CA MET A 186 -5.63 -6.00 6.56
C MET A 186 -5.69 -5.90 5.03
N ALA A 187 -5.54 -7.02 4.32
CA ALA A 187 -5.53 -7.04 2.87
C ALA A 187 -6.03 -8.38 2.33
N ALA A 188 -6.85 -8.32 1.29
CA ALA A 188 -7.36 -9.50 0.59
C ALA A 188 -7.50 -9.22 -0.91
N GLY A 189 -7.45 -10.30 -1.70
CA GLY A 189 -7.78 -10.29 -3.11
C GLY A 189 -9.08 -11.02 -3.36
N LEU A 190 -9.82 -10.64 -4.40
CA LEU A 190 -11.03 -11.33 -4.80
C LEU A 190 -11.27 -11.23 -6.31
N THR A 191 -12.17 -12.08 -6.80
CA THR A 191 -12.58 -12.10 -8.21
C THR A 191 -14.10 -12.09 -8.30
N LEU A 192 -14.65 -11.21 -9.15
CA LEU A 192 -16.08 -11.10 -9.47
C LEU A 192 -16.30 -11.22 -10.97
N ASP A 193 -17.55 -11.50 -11.38
CA ASP A 193 -18.02 -11.14 -12.73
C ASP A 193 -18.30 -9.63 -12.79
N ALA A 194 -18.11 -9.01 -13.96
CA ALA A 194 -18.32 -7.57 -14.15
C ALA A 194 -19.72 -7.09 -13.72
N GLY A 195 -20.76 -7.89 -13.96
CA GLY A 195 -22.13 -7.60 -13.52
C GLY A 195 -22.33 -7.71 -12.00
N GLY A 196 -21.35 -8.20 -11.25
CA GLY A 196 -21.43 -8.42 -9.80
C GLY A 196 -21.07 -7.22 -8.93
N ILE A 197 -20.62 -6.09 -9.51
CA ILE A 197 -20.11 -4.94 -8.73
C ILE A 197 -21.20 -4.34 -7.83
N GLU A 198 -22.37 -4.02 -8.37
CA GLU A 198 -23.43 -3.38 -7.57
C GLU A 198 -23.99 -4.30 -6.47
N PRO A 199 -24.32 -5.60 -6.76
CA PRO A 199 -24.67 -6.54 -5.70
C PRO A 199 -23.55 -6.70 -4.64
N PHE A 200 -22.29 -6.70 -5.06
CA PHE A 200 -21.16 -6.79 -4.15
C PHE A 200 -21.01 -5.54 -3.28
N ARG A 201 -21.20 -4.35 -3.85
CA ARG A 201 -21.17 -3.07 -3.10
C ARG A 201 -22.19 -3.07 -1.96
N ALA A 202 -23.41 -3.49 -2.25
CA ALA A 202 -24.46 -3.61 -1.23
C ALA A 202 -24.09 -4.63 -0.14
N ALA A 203 -23.70 -5.84 -0.56
CA ALA A 203 -23.33 -6.91 0.37
C ALA A 203 -22.11 -6.58 1.22
N LEU A 204 -21.14 -5.85 0.67
CA LEU A 204 -19.96 -5.38 1.39
C LEU A 204 -20.34 -4.42 2.53
N GLY A 205 -21.26 -3.49 2.27
CA GLY A 205 -21.79 -2.59 3.29
C GLY A 205 -22.47 -3.35 4.42
N GLU A 206 -23.42 -4.24 4.07
CA GLU A 206 -24.13 -5.10 5.03
C GLU A 206 -23.16 -5.95 5.89
N ALA A 207 -22.13 -6.51 5.27
CA ALA A 207 -21.15 -7.34 5.95
C ALA A 207 -20.31 -6.52 6.97
N VAL A 208 -19.91 -5.32 6.61
CA VAL A 208 -19.15 -4.44 7.50
C VAL A 208 -20.01 -4.01 8.68
N GLU A 209 -21.27 -3.61 8.46
CA GLU A 209 -22.20 -3.26 9.53
C GLU A 209 -22.47 -4.43 10.49
N ALA A 210 -22.69 -5.63 9.93
CA ALA A 210 -22.95 -6.83 10.72
C ALA A 210 -21.75 -7.25 11.59
N ILE A 211 -20.51 -7.08 11.07
CA ILE A 211 -19.30 -7.45 11.80
C ILE A 211 -18.92 -6.40 12.85
N LEU A 212 -19.15 -5.14 12.56
CA LEU A 212 -18.88 -4.06 13.52
C LEU A 212 -19.88 -4.02 14.68
N ASP A 213 -21.09 -4.55 14.50
CA ASP A 213 -22.14 -4.63 15.52
C ASP A 213 -22.31 -3.32 16.32
N GLY A 214 -22.32 -2.18 15.63
CA GLY A 214 -22.44 -0.86 16.22
C GLY A 214 -21.13 -0.27 16.76
N ALA A 215 -19.99 -0.94 16.62
CA ALA A 215 -18.70 -0.35 16.94
C ALA A 215 -18.37 0.80 15.98
N GLU A 216 -17.97 1.93 16.52
CA GLU A 216 -17.52 3.05 15.70
C GLU A 216 -16.18 2.76 15.03
N LEU A 217 -16.07 3.17 13.76
CA LEU A 217 -14.81 3.13 13.02
C LEU A 217 -13.95 4.34 13.43
N ASN A 218 -13.23 4.19 14.55
CA ASN A 218 -12.35 5.23 15.05
C ASN A 218 -10.95 5.10 14.45
N SER A 219 -10.40 6.22 14.01
CA SER A 219 -9.02 6.32 13.51
C SER A 219 -8.07 6.77 14.62
N ASP A 220 -8.06 6.06 15.73
CA ASP A 220 -7.15 6.38 16.83
C ASP A 220 -5.71 6.19 16.39
N VAL A 221 -4.89 7.22 16.57
CA VAL A 221 -3.44 7.16 16.38
C VAL A 221 -2.84 6.78 17.74
N MET A 222 -2.26 5.59 17.80
CA MET A 222 -1.54 5.16 18.99
C MET A 222 -0.15 5.78 19.01
N THR A 223 0.18 6.45 20.09
CA THR A 223 1.49 7.08 20.31
C THR A 223 2.19 6.43 21.49
N ASP A 224 3.49 6.63 21.56
CA ASP A 224 4.34 6.21 22.71
C ASP A 224 4.40 7.28 23.80
N GLY A 225 3.60 8.33 23.67
CA GLY A 225 3.44 9.42 24.61
C GLY A 225 4.14 10.71 24.21
N GLU A 226 4.08 11.70 25.10
CA GLU A 226 4.66 13.03 24.88
C GLU A 226 6.15 13.04 25.25
N LEU A 227 6.96 13.70 24.42
CA LEU A 227 8.36 14.01 24.74
C LEU A 227 8.46 15.39 25.39
N SER A 228 9.20 15.47 26.49
CA SER A 228 9.56 16.76 27.08
C SER A 228 10.50 17.55 26.15
N GLY A 229 10.53 18.87 26.27
CA GLY A 229 11.43 19.72 25.47
C GLY A 229 12.91 19.40 25.64
N ARG A 230 13.30 18.69 26.72
CA ARG A 230 14.70 18.24 26.96
C ARG A 230 15.00 16.96 26.19
N GLU A 231 14.00 16.14 25.91
CA GLU A 231 14.12 14.88 25.16
C GLU A 231 14.10 15.13 23.65
N LEU A 232 13.49 16.24 23.20
CA LEU A 232 13.49 16.66 21.80
C LEU A 232 14.88 17.16 21.38
N GLY A 233 15.81 16.24 21.16
CA GLY A 233 17.18 16.57 20.83
C GLY A 233 17.90 15.51 19.99
N LEU A 234 19.07 15.89 19.46
CA LEU A 234 19.89 15.01 18.61
C LEU A 234 20.32 13.71 19.32
N GLY A 235 20.41 13.71 20.66
CA GLY A 235 20.77 12.52 21.44
C GLY A 235 19.71 11.43 21.26
N LEU A 236 18.44 11.74 21.54
CA LEU A 236 17.32 10.79 21.37
C LEU A 236 17.17 10.37 19.90
N ALA A 237 17.31 11.32 18.95
CA ALA A 237 17.23 10.99 17.53
C ALA A 237 18.30 9.97 17.11
N ALA A 238 19.53 10.12 17.59
CA ALA A 238 20.61 9.17 17.32
C ALA A 238 20.38 7.79 17.98
N GLU A 239 19.82 7.76 19.18
CA GLU A 239 19.44 6.51 19.85
C GLU A 239 18.34 5.78 19.08
N LEU A 240 17.27 6.48 18.67
CA LEU A 240 16.18 5.94 17.87
C LEU A 240 16.67 5.39 16.54
N GLU A 241 17.56 6.11 15.84
CA GLU A 241 18.17 5.63 14.60
C GLU A 241 18.96 4.32 14.82
N GLY A 242 19.62 4.20 15.97
CA GLY A 242 20.39 3.01 16.36
C GLY A 242 19.55 1.80 16.77
N LEU A 243 18.30 1.99 17.20
CA LEU A 243 17.40 0.92 17.63
C LEU A 243 16.80 0.13 16.47
N GLY A 244 16.73 0.70 15.25
CA GLY A 244 16.21 0.00 14.07
C GLY A 244 16.94 -1.32 13.76
N PRO A 245 16.39 -2.14 12.86
CA PRO A 245 15.34 -1.81 11.90
C PRO A 245 13.94 -1.97 12.46
N TRP A 246 13.09 -0.99 12.21
CA TRP A 246 11.66 -1.01 12.52
C TRP A 246 10.89 -1.89 11.53
N GLY A 247 9.72 -2.40 11.91
CA GLY A 247 8.90 -3.23 11.04
C GLY A 247 7.64 -3.76 11.72
N GLN A 248 7.01 -4.75 11.08
CA GLN A 248 5.79 -5.36 11.61
C GLN A 248 6.05 -5.97 13.00
N ARG A 249 5.23 -5.64 14.00
CA ARG A 249 5.34 -5.98 15.44
C ARG A 249 6.50 -5.29 16.18
N PHE A 250 7.23 -4.43 15.52
CA PHE A 250 8.21 -3.53 16.10
C PHE A 250 8.18 -2.21 15.34
N PRO A 251 7.07 -1.43 15.46
CA PRO A 251 6.89 -0.18 14.74
C PRO A 251 7.90 0.87 15.21
N GLU A 252 8.18 1.82 14.34
CA GLU A 252 8.90 3.03 14.72
C GLU A 252 8.07 3.78 15.78
N PRO A 253 8.68 4.24 16.88
CA PRO A 253 7.95 4.98 17.90
C PRO A 253 7.38 6.28 17.35
N LEU A 254 6.14 6.58 17.76
CA LEU A 254 5.41 7.78 17.38
C LEU A 254 5.10 8.58 18.62
N PHE A 255 5.56 9.81 18.66
CA PHE A 255 5.35 10.71 19.80
C PHE A 255 4.30 11.77 19.46
N ASP A 256 3.53 12.17 20.46
CA ASP A 256 2.58 13.28 20.37
C ASP A 256 3.00 14.42 21.28
N GLY A 257 2.36 15.58 21.11
CA GLY A 257 2.59 16.76 21.93
C GLY A 257 1.85 17.98 21.40
N LEU A 258 1.78 19.03 22.22
CA LEU A 258 1.24 20.30 21.81
C LEU A 258 2.36 21.19 21.25
N PHE A 259 2.22 21.56 19.97
CA PHE A 259 3.18 22.40 19.27
C PHE A 259 2.53 23.67 18.75
N GLU A 260 3.21 24.81 18.89
CA GLU A 260 2.85 26.04 18.20
C GLU A 260 3.41 26.02 16.78
N VAL A 261 2.54 26.14 15.79
CA VAL A 261 2.95 26.17 14.38
C VAL A 261 3.44 27.56 14.03
N LEU A 262 4.77 27.74 13.92
CA LEU A 262 5.38 29.02 13.58
C LEU A 262 5.41 29.27 12.08
N ASP A 263 5.56 28.23 11.27
CA ASP A 263 5.58 28.31 9.80
C ASP A 263 5.12 27.00 9.17
N ARG A 264 4.64 27.07 7.93
CA ARG A 264 4.16 25.92 7.15
C ARG A 264 4.62 26.00 5.71
N CYS A 265 5.40 25.02 5.27
CA CYS A 265 5.77 24.81 3.88
C CYS A 265 5.09 23.55 3.32
N VAL A 266 4.46 23.65 2.16
CA VAL A 266 3.93 22.51 1.41
C VAL A 266 5.00 22.12 0.39
N VAL A 267 5.50 20.89 0.49
CA VAL A 267 6.59 20.34 -0.34
C VAL A 267 6.00 19.50 -1.49
#